data_07c46a7d66af79b4b6a09d3378a27441
#
_entry.id   07c46a7d66af79b4b6a09d3378a27441
#
_cell.length_a   1.000
_cell.length_b   1.000
_cell.length_c   1.000
_cell.angle_alpha   90.00
_cell.angle_beta   90.00
_cell.angle_gamma   90.00
#
_symmetry.space_group_name_H-M   'P 1'
#
loop_
_entity.id
_entity.type
_entity.pdbx_description
1 polymer ?
#
loop_
_entity_poly.entity_id
_entity_poly.type
_entity_poly.pdbx_seq_one_letter_code
_entity_poly.pdbx_strand_id
1 'polypeptide(L)'
;MFDPADRRKQILYKAVAALARRERSRLGLYKKLSETFNEEGDKELINSVLDELVNKKYLSDERYARIQVLTRSARYGDRKLFWNLQRDGVSREIAEEALKQN
;
A
#
# COMPACT_ATOMS: atom_id res chain seq x y z
N MET A 1 -23.41 -16.47 7.22
CA MET A 1 -22.70 -16.55 5.93
C MET A 1 -22.94 -15.28 5.14
N PHE A 2 -21.93 -14.75 4.53
CA PHE A 2 -22.04 -13.49 3.78
C PHE A 2 -21.77 -13.72 2.30
N ASP A 3 -22.34 -12.85 1.49
CA ASP A 3 -22.12 -12.81 0.05
C ASP A 3 -20.70 -12.28 -0.23
N PRO A 4 -19.89 -12.98 -1.05
CA PRO A 4 -18.55 -12.47 -1.42
C PRO A 4 -18.58 -11.06 -2.02
N ALA A 5 -19.63 -10.70 -2.75
CA ALA A 5 -19.76 -9.35 -3.31
C ALA A 5 -19.90 -8.30 -2.20
N ASP A 6 -20.69 -8.58 -1.17
CA ASP A 6 -20.83 -7.69 -0.03
C ASP A 6 -19.55 -7.62 0.78
N ARG A 7 -18.88 -8.74 0.94
CA ARG A 7 -17.59 -8.79 1.64
C ARG A 7 -16.56 -7.94 0.92
N ARG A 8 -16.51 -8.05 -0.42
CA ARG A 8 -15.60 -7.25 -1.22
C ARG A 8 -15.86 -5.75 -1.05
N LYS A 9 -17.14 -5.36 -1.01
CA LYS A 9 -17.50 -3.95 -0.79
C LYS A 9 -17.02 -3.44 0.56
N GLN A 10 -17.13 -4.25 1.59
CA GLN A 10 -16.63 -3.89 2.92
C GLN A 10 -15.12 -3.68 2.91
N ILE A 11 -14.40 -4.56 2.22
CA ILE A 11 -12.95 -4.46 2.08
C ILE A 11 -12.58 -3.19 1.32
N LEU A 12 -13.27 -2.94 0.20
CA LEU A 12 -13.02 -1.75 -0.61
C LEU A 12 -13.28 -0.47 0.19
N TYR A 13 -14.39 -0.44 0.92
CA TYR A 13 -14.71 0.73 1.75
C TYR A 13 -13.61 1.01 2.77
N LYS A 14 -13.17 -0.03 3.45
CA LYS A 14 -12.11 0.12 4.47
C LYS A 14 -10.80 0.54 3.84
N ALA A 15 -10.47 0.00 2.67
CA ALA A 15 -9.25 0.35 1.96
C ALA A 15 -9.24 1.82 1.54
N VAL A 16 -10.36 2.29 0.98
CA VAL A 16 -10.49 3.69 0.56
C VAL A 16 -10.38 4.62 1.76
N ALA A 17 -11.03 4.26 2.87
CA ALA A 17 -10.95 5.05 4.09
C ALA A 17 -9.51 5.14 4.62
N ALA A 18 -8.77 4.04 4.55
CA ALA A 18 -7.37 4.03 4.99
C ALA A 18 -6.49 4.92 4.10
N LEU A 19 -6.71 4.87 2.78
CA LEU A 19 -5.95 5.69 1.83
C LEU A 19 -6.31 7.17 1.96
N ALA A 20 -7.55 7.49 2.30
CA ALA A 20 -7.97 8.87 2.52
C ALA A 20 -7.22 9.50 3.69
N ARG A 21 -6.76 8.71 4.63
CA ARG A 21 -6.03 9.19 5.82
C ARG A 21 -4.57 9.45 5.52
N ARG A 22 -3.93 8.63 4.71
CA ARG A 22 -2.55 8.83 4.28
C ARG A 22 -2.19 7.85 3.16
N GLU A 23 -1.12 8.18 2.44
CA GLU A 23 -0.56 7.26 1.46
C GLU A 23 -0.06 6.00 2.15
N ARG A 24 -0.21 4.88 1.46
CA ARG A 24 0.25 3.58 1.96
C ARG A 24 0.86 2.80 0.80
N SER A 25 1.81 1.93 1.10
CA SER A 25 2.27 0.96 0.10
C SER A 25 1.21 -0.13 -0.05
N ARG A 26 1.26 -0.85 -1.16
CA ARG A 26 0.33 -1.96 -1.37
C ARG A 26 0.44 -3.00 -0.24
N LEU A 27 1.68 -3.36 0.13
CA LEU A 27 1.89 -4.33 1.21
C LEU A 27 1.35 -3.80 2.54
N GLY A 28 1.59 -2.53 2.83
CA GLY A 28 1.10 -1.91 4.05
C GLY A 28 -0.42 -1.94 4.14
N LEU A 29 -1.09 -1.62 3.03
CA LEU A 29 -2.55 -1.67 2.98
C LEU A 29 -3.06 -3.11 3.09
N TYR A 30 -2.39 -4.07 2.42
CA TYR A 30 -2.72 -5.48 2.53
C TYR A 30 -2.69 -5.92 4.00
N LYS A 31 -1.61 -5.62 4.70
CA LYS A 31 -1.47 -6.01 6.11
C LYS A 31 -2.57 -5.40 6.98
N LYS A 32 -2.87 -4.13 6.74
CA LYS A 32 -3.92 -3.46 7.51
C LYS A 32 -5.28 -4.11 7.28
N LEU A 33 -5.62 -4.41 6.04
CA LEU A 33 -6.89 -5.06 5.72
C LEU A 33 -6.95 -6.47 6.29
N SER A 34 -5.82 -7.18 6.29
CA SER A 34 -5.75 -8.55 6.81
C SER A 34 -5.98 -8.62 8.31
N GLU A 35 -5.79 -7.53 9.04
CA GLU A 35 -6.08 -7.51 10.47
C GLU A 35 -7.57 -7.67 10.75
N THR A 36 -8.40 -7.16 9.87
CA THR A 36 -9.86 -7.25 10.01
C THR A 36 -10.45 -8.38 9.17
N PHE A 37 -9.95 -8.57 7.95
CA PHE A 37 -10.48 -9.54 7.00
C PHE A 37 -9.51 -10.71 6.87
N ASN A 38 -9.66 -11.70 7.75
CA ASN A 38 -8.73 -12.81 7.86
C ASN A 38 -9.42 -14.17 7.83
N GLU A 39 -10.58 -14.25 7.17
CA GLU A 39 -11.30 -15.50 7.00
C GLU A 39 -10.98 -16.12 5.64
N GLU A 40 -11.43 -17.36 5.43
CA GLU A 40 -11.19 -18.05 4.19
C GLU A 40 -11.77 -17.26 3.01
N GLY A 41 -10.96 -17.11 1.96
CA GLY A 41 -11.34 -16.34 0.77
C GLY A 41 -11.04 -14.85 0.85
N ASP A 42 -10.76 -14.31 2.03
CA ASP A 42 -10.51 -12.88 2.18
C ASP A 42 -9.24 -12.42 1.49
N LYS A 43 -8.21 -13.26 1.49
CA LYS A 43 -6.94 -12.91 0.83
C LYS A 43 -7.15 -12.59 -0.65
N GLU A 44 -7.92 -13.39 -1.33
CA GLU A 44 -8.22 -13.20 -2.75
C GLU A 44 -9.04 -11.94 -2.96
N LEU A 45 -10.01 -11.69 -2.08
CA LEU A 45 -10.81 -10.48 -2.16
C LEU A 45 -9.98 -9.23 -1.91
N ILE A 46 -9.10 -9.27 -0.93
CA ILE A 46 -8.21 -8.14 -0.63
C ILE A 46 -7.35 -7.84 -1.86
N ASN A 47 -6.73 -8.86 -2.45
CA ASN A 47 -5.87 -8.64 -3.62
C ASN A 47 -6.67 -8.10 -4.81
N SER A 48 -7.90 -8.56 -4.99
CA SER A 48 -8.78 -8.03 -6.03
C SER A 48 -9.07 -6.55 -5.83
N VAL A 49 -9.33 -6.14 -4.58
CA VAL A 49 -9.57 -4.74 -4.24
C VAL A 49 -8.31 -3.90 -4.48
N LEU A 50 -7.14 -4.42 -4.05
CA LEU A 50 -5.88 -3.70 -4.23
C LEU A 50 -5.57 -3.51 -5.72
N ASP A 51 -5.83 -4.54 -6.54
CA ASP A 51 -5.64 -4.42 -7.99
C ASP A 51 -6.51 -3.31 -8.57
N GLU A 52 -7.77 -3.24 -8.15
CA GLU A 52 -8.66 -2.18 -8.61
C GLU A 52 -8.14 -0.81 -8.23
N LEU A 53 -7.67 -0.65 -6.99
CA LEU A 53 -7.17 0.63 -6.51
C LEU A 53 -5.89 1.05 -7.23
N VAL A 54 -5.03 0.08 -7.55
CA VAL A 54 -3.83 0.35 -8.36
C VAL A 54 -4.23 0.81 -9.75
N ASN A 55 -5.18 0.11 -10.39
CA ASN A 55 -5.64 0.47 -11.73
C ASN A 55 -6.25 1.87 -11.77
N LYS A 56 -6.94 2.26 -10.72
CA LYS A 56 -7.54 3.59 -10.62
C LYS A 56 -6.58 4.64 -10.09
N LYS A 57 -5.34 4.24 -9.78
CA LYS A 57 -4.28 5.13 -9.29
C LYS A 57 -4.55 5.73 -7.91
N TYR A 58 -5.45 5.13 -7.15
CA TYR A 58 -5.67 5.50 -5.76
C TYR A 58 -4.59 4.89 -4.86
N LEU A 59 -3.97 3.81 -5.30
CA LEU A 59 -2.90 3.11 -4.59
C LEU A 59 -1.69 3.07 -5.52
N SER A 60 -0.55 3.59 -5.06
CA SER A 60 0.65 3.66 -5.90
C SER A 60 1.90 3.57 -5.03
N ASP A 61 2.67 2.49 -5.20
CA ASP A 61 3.94 2.34 -4.51
C ASP A 61 4.95 3.41 -4.95
N GLU A 62 4.90 3.83 -6.20
CA GLU A 62 5.77 4.90 -6.71
C GLU A 62 5.49 6.21 -5.97
N ARG A 63 4.22 6.57 -5.84
CA ARG A 63 3.84 7.79 -5.12
C ARG A 63 4.17 7.67 -3.64
N TYR A 64 3.89 6.51 -3.03
CA TYR A 64 4.23 6.26 -1.65
C TYR A 64 5.73 6.44 -1.40
N ALA A 65 6.57 5.83 -2.25
CA ALA A 65 8.01 5.91 -2.12
C ALA A 65 8.51 7.35 -2.24
N ARG A 66 8.00 8.08 -3.23
CA ARG A 66 8.40 9.47 -3.45
C ARG A 66 8.06 10.35 -2.24
N ILE A 67 6.89 10.16 -1.66
CA ILE A 67 6.46 10.93 -0.49
C ILE A 67 7.31 10.57 0.73
N GLN A 68 7.61 9.28 0.92
CA GLN A 68 8.47 8.86 2.05
C GLN A 68 9.87 9.48 1.94
N VAL A 69 10.46 9.45 0.75
CA VAL A 69 11.78 10.06 0.54
C VAL A 69 11.71 11.56 0.79
N LEU A 70 10.71 12.22 0.21
CA LEU A 70 10.57 13.67 0.32
C LEU A 70 10.41 14.12 1.76
N THR A 71 9.62 13.41 2.55
CA THR A 71 9.31 13.81 3.92
C THR A 71 10.37 13.39 4.93
N ARG A 72 11.23 12.44 4.59
CA ARG A 72 12.20 11.88 5.55
C ARG A 72 13.65 12.08 5.17
N SER A 73 13.94 12.64 4.00
CA SER A 73 15.31 12.78 3.53
C SER A 73 16.16 13.73 4.40
N ALA A 74 15.52 14.69 5.05
CA ALA A 74 16.24 15.59 5.96
C ALA A 74 16.70 14.89 7.23
N ARG A 75 16.10 13.76 7.57
CA ARG A 75 16.37 13.04 8.82
C ARG A 75 17.20 11.78 8.60
N TYR A 76 16.99 11.10 7.47
CA TYR A 76 17.61 9.80 7.19
C TYR A 76 18.37 9.83 5.88
N GLY A 77 19.52 9.13 5.85
CA GLY A 77 20.27 8.97 4.62
C GLY A 77 19.62 7.97 3.66
N ASP A 78 20.12 7.94 2.44
CA ASP A 78 19.55 7.13 1.36
C ASP A 78 19.48 5.65 1.70
N ARG A 79 20.51 5.11 2.35
CA ARG A 79 20.54 3.68 2.69
C ARG A 79 19.38 3.32 3.61
N LYS A 80 19.13 4.13 4.63
CA LYS A 80 18.05 3.87 5.57
C LYS A 80 16.70 3.99 4.89
N LEU A 81 16.52 5.01 4.04
CA LEU A 81 15.28 5.18 3.29
C LEU A 81 15.04 4.00 2.37
N PHE A 82 16.09 3.52 1.70
CA PHE A 82 15.98 2.37 0.82
C PHE A 82 15.50 1.13 1.58
N TRP A 83 16.14 0.83 2.72
CA TRP A 83 15.77 -0.32 3.53
C TRP A 83 14.35 -0.22 4.06
N ASN A 84 13.94 0.98 4.47
CA ASN A 84 12.57 1.19 4.94
C ASN A 84 11.56 0.94 3.84
N LEU A 85 11.83 1.42 2.63
CA LEU A 85 10.93 1.19 1.50
C LEU A 85 10.82 -0.28 1.14
N GLN A 86 11.95 -1.01 1.16
CA GLN A 86 11.92 -2.45 0.89
C GLN A 86 11.13 -3.21 1.97
N ARG A 87 11.29 -2.84 3.22
CA ARG A 87 10.51 -3.41 4.31
C ARG A 87 9.01 -3.16 4.11
N ASP A 88 8.66 -2.00 3.56
CA ASP A 88 7.27 -1.65 3.29
C ASP A 88 6.73 -2.31 2.03
N GLY A 89 7.53 -3.15 1.38
CA GLY A 89 7.10 -3.92 0.20
C GLY A 89 7.27 -3.20 -1.12
N VAL A 90 7.92 -2.03 -1.12
CA VAL A 90 8.21 -1.31 -2.36
C VAL A 90 9.36 -2.02 -3.08
N SER A 91 9.24 -2.22 -4.40
CA SER A 91 10.28 -2.90 -5.16
C SER A 91 11.57 -2.10 -5.17
N ARG A 92 12.69 -2.81 -5.41
CA ARG A 92 13.99 -2.18 -5.50
C ARG A 92 14.02 -1.07 -6.56
N GLU A 93 13.45 -1.35 -7.72
CA GLU A 93 13.42 -0.40 -8.84
C GLU A 93 12.67 0.88 -8.47
N ILE A 94 11.53 0.73 -7.83
CA ILE A 94 10.73 1.89 -7.41
C ILE A 94 11.48 2.69 -6.34
N ALA A 95 12.09 1.99 -5.38
CA ALA A 95 12.83 2.64 -4.29
C ALA A 95 14.03 3.41 -4.84
N GLU A 96 14.79 2.79 -5.75
CA GLU A 96 15.95 3.44 -6.37
C GLU A 96 15.54 4.68 -7.15
N GLU A 97 14.45 4.58 -7.91
CA GLU A 97 13.97 5.73 -8.68
C GLU A 97 13.51 6.87 -7.77
N ALA A 98 12.84 6.57 -6.68
CA ALA A 98 12.40 7.59 -5.73
C ALA A 98 13.60 8.33 -5.10
N LEU A 99 14.65 7.58 -4.75
CA LEU A 99 15.85 8.18 -4.17
C LEU A 99 16.61 9.02 -5.19
N LYS A 100 16.61 8.59 -6.44
CA LYS A 100 17.30 9.28 -7.53
C LYS A 100 16.68 10.64 -7.83
N GLN A 101 15.37 10.76 -7.64
CA GLN A 101 14.64 12.00 -7.93
C GLN A 101 14.74 13.03 -6.80
N ASN A 102 15.27 12.65 -5.68
CA ASN A 102 15.34 13.53 -4.50
C ASN A 102 16.55 14.47 -4.57
#